data_bd17cb007f691d9d1c1b52949b60dfc9
#
_entry.id   bd17cb007f691d9d1c1b52949b60dfc9
#
_cell.length_a   1.000
_cell.length_b   1.000
_cell.length_c   1.000
_cell.angle_alpha   90.00
_cell.angle_beta   90.00
_cell.angle_gamma   90.00
#
_symmetry.space_group_name_H-M   'P 1'
#
loop_
_entity.id
_entity.type
_entity.pdbx_description
1 polymer ?
#
loop_
_entity_poly.entity_id
_entity_poly.type
_entity_poly.pdbx_seq_one_letter_code
_entity_poly.pdbx_strand_id
1 'polypeptide(L)'
;PGRYMHLSEPRTCFMTGKLLQIPASVTPWIRFPLFWLSCHNLPMWLYQLLVNRVLKHDGYFVTYFHPWEFYPLGEHPEFKMPFIIRNHSGKGMEERLDVLIRKLKEKGYAFMTYSEFAQIKLAELNKPDEK
;
A
#
# COMPACT_ATOMS: atom_id res chain seq x y z
N PRO A 1 -13.80 8.09 -1.99
CA PRO A 1 -12.59 8.57 -1.36
C PRO A 1 -12.86 8.97 0.09
N GLY A 2 -13.07 8.10 1.03
CA GLY A 2 -13.42 8.51 2.39
C GLY A 2 -13.28 7.43 3.44
N ARG A 3 -13.40 6.17 3.07
CA ARG A 3 -13.40 5.06 4.04
C ARG A 3 -12.07 4.87 4.79
N TYR A 4 -10.94 5.21 4.19
CA TYR A 4 -9.62 5.03 4.82
C TYR A 4 -9.38 5.94 6.04
N MET A 5 -10.14 7.02 6.17
CA MET A 5 -10.00 7.99 7.25
C MET A 5 -11.05 7.83 8.38
N HIS A 6 -11.95 6.87 8.28
CA HIS A 6 -12.90 6.58 9.35
C HIS A 6 -12.17 5.93 10.53
N LEU A 7 -12.05 6.66 11.62
CA LEU A 7 -11.40 6.20 12.85
C LEU A 7 -12.10 5.00 13.49
N SER A 8 -13.36 4.77 13.15
CA SER A 8 -14.17 3.66 13.65
C SER A 8 -13.88 2.30 13.00
N GLU A 9 -13.29 2.27 11.81
CA GLU A 9 -12.95 1.01 11.13
C GLU A 9 -11.50 0.59 11.45
N PRO A 10 -11.23 -0.74 11.58
CA PRO A 10 -9.87 -1.23 11.74
C PRO A 10 -9.01 -0.84 10.54
N ARG A 11 -7.75 -0.42 10.79
CA ARG A 11 -6.79 -0.10 9.72
C ARG A 11 -5.98 -1.30 9.25
N THR A 12 -6.04 -2.40 9.98
CA THR A 12 -5.41 -3.69 9.69
C THR A 12 -6.46 -4.71 9.28
N CYS A 13 -6.06 -5.92 8.89
CA CYS A 13 -6.99 -6.98 8.51
C CYS A 13 -8.02 -7.28 9.61
N PHE A 14 -9.27 -7.43 9.21
CA PHE A 14 -10.39 -7.74 10.11
C PHE A 14 -11.47 -8.53 9.40
N MET A 15 -12.32 -9.20 10.20
CA MET A 15 -13.46 -9.95 9.68
C MET A 15 -14.71 -9.08 9.63
N THR A 16 -15.47 -9.20 8.52
CA THR A 16 -16.85 -8.71 8.42
C THR A 16 -17.75 -9.90 8.10
N GLY A 17 -18.40 -10.44 9.11
CA GLY A 17 -19.09 -11.72 8.99
C GLY A 17 -18.09 -12.83 8.62
N LYS A 18 -18.28 -13.45 7.46
CA LYS A 18 -17.38 -14.50 6.95
C LYS A 18 -16.30 -13.98 5.98
N LEU A 19 -16.25 -12.68 5.73
CA LEU A 19 -15.31 -12.09 4.78
C LEU A 19 -14.11 -11.47 5.51
N LEU A 20 -12.91 -11.88 5.10
CA LEU A 20 -11.67 -11.21 5.51
C LEU A 20 -11.51 -9.92 4.71
N GLN A 21 -11.43 -8.80 5.41
CA GLN A 21 -11.10 -7.50 4.84
C GLN A 21 -9.59 -7.28 4.92
N ILE A 22 -8.96 -6.96 3.80
CA ILE A 22 -7.53 -6.65 3.71
C ILE A 22 -7.41 -5.22 3.17
N PRO A 23 -7.43 -4.19 4.03
CA PRO A 23 -7.32 -2.81 3.59
C PRO A 23 -5.91 -2.47 3.11
N ALA A 24 -5.82 -1.52 2.17
CA ALA A 24 -4.54 -0.92 1.82
C ALA A 24 -3.93 -0.25 3.06
N SER A 25 -2.61 -0.34 3.21
CA SER A 25 -1.92 0.12 4.39
C SER A 25 -1.96 1.63 4.55
N VAL A 26 -2.19 2.05 5.78
CA VAL A 26 -2.13 3.45 6.23
C VAL A 26 -1.18 3.56 7.42
N THR A 27 -0.61 4.74 7.64
CA THR A 27 0.27 4.95 8.80
C THR A 27 -0.48 4.76 10.13
N PRO A 28 0.21 4.29 11.20
CA PRO A 28 -0.46 3.91 12.45
C PRO A 28 -1.27 5.03 13.11
N TRP A 29 -0.74 6.23 13.23
CA TRP A 29 -1.33 7.28 14.07
C TRP A 29 -2.27 8.21 13.31
N ILE A 30 -1.84 8.71 12.15
CA ILE A 30 -2.59 9.72 11.38
C ILE A 30 -3.36 9.11 10.20
N ARG A 31 -3.28 7.79 10.03
CA ARG A 31 -3.92 7.05 8.92
C ARG A 31 -3.61 7.62 7.53
N PHE A 32 -2.39 8.13 7.35
CA PHE A 32 -1.98 8.60 6.03
C PHE A 32 -1.88 7.42 5.06
N PRO A 33 -2.58 7.45 3.92
CA PRO A 33 -2.66 6.32 3.01
C PRO A 33 -1.35 6.16 2.22
N LEU A 34 -0.86 4.91 2.16
CA LEU A 34 0.37 4.54 1.46
C LEU A 34 0.06 3.69 0.22
N PHE A 35 -0.70 4.25 -0.70
CA PHE A 35 -1.04 3.62 -1.97
C PHE A 35 -0.40 4.40 -3.16
N TRP A 36 -0.80 4.07 -4.40
CA TRP A 36 -0.22 4.63 -5.61
C TRP A 36 -0.04 6.16 -5.60
N LEU A 37 -1.05 6.92 -5.16
CA LEU A 37 -1.01 8.39 -5.20
C LEU A 37 0.08 8.97 -4.29
N SER A 38 0.27 8.42 -3.11
CA SER A 38 1.36 8.82 -2.21
C SER A 38 2.71 8.37 -2.75
N CYS A 39 2.79 7.20 -3.39
CA CYS A 39 3.98 6.74 -4.09
C CYS A 39 4.36 7.67 -5.25
N HIS A 40 3.40 8.22 -6.00
CA HIS A 40 3.64 9.20 -7.06
C HIS A 40 4.24 10.51 -6.55
N ASN A 41 3.77 11.00 -5.42
CA ASN A 41 3.94 12.41 -5.04
C ASN A 41 4.90 12.66 -3.86
N LEU A 42 5.07 11.71 -2.96
CA LEU A 42 6.04 11.86 -1.86
C LEU A 42 7.47 11.67 -2.35
N PRO A 43 8.45 12.37 -1.77
CA PRO A 43 9.85 12.00 -1.92
C PRO A 43 10.06 10.54 -1.53
N MET A 44 10.81 9.76 -2.34
CA MET A 44 10.95 8.30 -2.13
C MET A 44 11.51 7.94 -0.76
N TRP A 45 12.45 8.74 -0.21
CA TRP A 45 12.96 8.52 1.12
C TRP A 45 11.87 8.60 2.21
N LEU A 46 10.96 9.57 2.06
CA LEU A 46 9.84 9.76 2.99
C LEU A 46 8.83 8.63 2.86
N TYR A 47 8.45 8.27 1.61
CA TYR A 47 7.56 7.16 1.35
C TYR A 47 8.10 5.85 1.96
N GLN A 48 9.38 5.55 1.73
CA GLN A 48 10.03 4.37 2.31
C GLN A 48 10.10 4.41 3.84
N LEU A 49 10.32 5.57 4.43
CA LEU A 49 10.29 5.72 5.89
C LEU A 49 8.92 5.36 6.46
N LEU A 50 7.84 5.85 5.82
CA LEU A 50 6.46 5.57 6.23
C LEU A 50 6.11 4.09 6.03
N VAL A 51 6.50 3.49 4.91
CA VAL A 51 6.33 2.04 4.66
C VAL A 51 7.05 1.21 5.73
N ASN A 52 8.29 1.56 6.07
CA ASN A 52 9.02 0.88 7.13
C ASN A 52 8.34 1.00 8.50
N ARG A 53 7.70 2.14 8.79
CA ARG A 53 6.93 2.32 10.02
C ARG A 53 5.73 1.39 10.08
N VAL A 54 5.01 1.27 8.97
CA VAL A 54 3.88 0.33 8.86
C VAL A 54 4.37 -1.11 9.05
N LEU A 55 5.42 -1.51 8.33
CA LEU A 55 5.99 -2.86 8.46
C LEU A 55 6.43 -3.21 9.88
N LYS A 56 7.05 -2.27 10.59
CA LYS A 56 7.47 -2.47 11.99
C LYS A 56 6.28 -2.57 12.95
N HIS A 57 5.20 -1.84 12.68
CA HIS A 57 4.05 -1.79 13.58
C HIS A 57 3.05 -2.92 13.31
N ASP A 58 2.78 -3.22 12.04
CA ASP A 58 1.72 -4.13 11.60
C ASP A 58 2.24 -5.51 11.18
N GLY A 59 3.55 -5.64 10.93
CA GLY A 59 4.17 -6.86 10.44
C GLY A 59 3.98 -7.10 8.94
N TYR A 60 3.21 -6.29 8.25
CA TYR A 60 2.96 -6.39 6.81
C TYR A 60 2.65 -5.04 6.17
N PHE A 61 2.71 -4.99 4.85
CA PHE A 61 2.39 -3.81 4.05
C PHE A 61 1.60 -4.22 2.81
N VAL A 62 0.46 -3.58 2.60
CA VAL A 62 -0.43 -3.79 1.46
C VAL A 62 -0.56 -2.49 0.69
N THR A 63 -0.27 -2.52 -0.59
CA THR A 63 -0.46 -1.40 -1.51
C THR A 63 -0.98 -1.90 -2.84
N TYR A 64 -1.43 -0.99 -3.69
CA TYR A 64 -1.91 -1.30 -5.03
C TYR A 64 -1.53 -0.20 -6.02
N PHE A 65 -1.46 -0.60 -7.27
CA PHE A 65 -1.16 0.25 -8.40
C PHE A 65 -2.11 -0.07 -9.55
N HIS A 66 -2.27 0.86 -10.46
CA HIS A 66 -3.08 0.66 -11.66
C HIS A 66 -2.19 0.63 -12.90
N PRO A 67 -2.54 -0.14 -13.94
CA PRO A 67 -1.73 -0.21 -15.17
C PRO A 67 -1.48 1.15 -15.84
N TRP A 68 -2.44 2.08 -15.77
CA TRP A 68 -2.32 3.40 -16.38
C TRP A 68 -1.26 4.30 -15.71
N GLU A 69 -0.85 4.02 -14.49
CA GLU A 69 0.21 4.77 -13.79
C GLU A 69 1.58 4.60 -14.47
N PHE A 70 1.77 3.49 -15.17
CA PHE A 70 2.96 3.17 -15.94
C PHE A 70 2.90 3.70 -17.39
N TYR A 71 1.84 4.42 -17.75
CA TYR A 71 1.73 5.16 -18.99
C TYR A 71 2.21 6.59 -18.80
N PRO A 72 2.96 7.19 -19.77
CA PRO A 72 3.57 8.52 -19.61
C PRO A 72 2.54 9.64 -19.74
N LEU A 73 1.63 9.77 -18.79
CA LEU A 73 0.54 10.75 -18.79
C LEU A 73 1.04 12.21 -18.86
N GLY A 74 2.28 12.47 -18.40
CA GLY A 74 2.89 13.78 -18.49
C GLY A 74 3.19 14.24 -19.92
N GLU A 75 3.32 13.29 -20.87
CA GLU A 75 3.58 13.54 -22.28
C GLU A 75 2.29 13.72 -23.09
N HIS A 76 1.13 13.55 -22.45
CA HIS A 76 -0.20 13.55 -23.06
C HIS A 76 -1.11 14.63 -22.44
N PRO A 77 -0.86 15.94 -22.73
CA PRO A 77 -1.66 17.03 -22.16
C PRO A 77 -3.13 17.00 -22.58
N GLU A 78 -3.46 16.32 -23.69
CA GLU A 78 -4.82 16.13 -24.17
C GLU A 78 -5.73 15.40 -23.18
N PHE A 79 -5.19 14.58 -22.29
CA PHE A 79 -5.97 13.89 -21.23
C PHE A 79 -6.38 14.81 -20.09
N LYS A 80 -5.86 16.04 -20.02
CA LYS A 80 -6.18 17.04 -18.99
C LYS A 80 -6.10 16.49 -17.56
N MET A 81 -5.21 15.55 -17.30
CA MET A 81 -5.05 14.92 -15.98
C MET A 81 -4.43 15.89 -14.99
N PRO A 82 -4.94 15.96 -13.73
CA PRO A 82 -4.34 16.76 -12.68
C PRO A 82 -2.86 16.42 -12.46
N PHE A 83 -2.06 17.42 -12.06
CA PHE A 83 -0.64 17.22 -11.78
C PHE A 83 -0.38 16.05 -10.84
N ILE A 84 -1.15 15.96 -9.75
CA ILE A 84 -1.00 14.91 -8.73
C ILE A 84 -1.15 13.48 -9.27
N ILE A 85 -1.84 13.30 -10.41
CA ILE A 85 -2.04 12.00 -11.06
C ILE A 85 -0.93 11.73 -12.09
N ARG A 86 -0.52 12.74 -12.86
CA ARG A 86 0.49 12.60 -13.93
C ARG A 86 1.93 12.70 -13.44
N ASN A 87 2.15 13.20 -12.21
CA ASN A 87 3.49 13.33 -11.63
C ASN A 87 4.16 11.98 -11.50
N HIS A 88 5.37 11.84 -12.05
CA HIS A 88 6.13 10.58 -12.11
C HIS A 88 5.40 9.40 -12.81
N SER A 89 4.36 9.64 -13.63
CA SER A 89 3.74 8.58 -14.41
C SER A 89 4.69 7.99 -15.46
N GLY A 90 4.39 6.80 -15.95
CA GLY A 90 5.23 6.09 -16.92
C GLY A 90 6.52 5.58 -16.28
N LYS A 91 7.64 5.83 -16.94
CA LYS A 91 8.97 5.37 -16.50
C LYS A 91 9.32 5.84 -15.09
N GLY A 92 8.91 7.05 -14.70
CA GLY A 92 9.10 7.55 -13.34
C GLY A 92 8.45 6.64 -12.30
N MET A 93 7.27 6.10 -12.58
CA MET A 93 6.59 5.18 -11.68
C MET A 93 7.23 3.79 -11.64
N GLU A 94 7.69 3.29 -12.80
CA GLU A 94 8.47 2.05 -12.87
C GLU A 94 9.71 2.12 -11.98
N GLU A 95 10.49 3.19 -12.09
CA GLU A 95 11.69 3.41 -11.30
C GLU A 95 11.39 3.50 -9.80
N ARG A 96 10.30 4.18 -9.42
CA ARG A 96 9.88 4.32 -8.01
C ARG A 96 9.44 2.98 -7.42
N LEU A 97 8.68 2.19 -8.19
CA LEU A 97 8.26 0.86 -7.77
C LEU A 97 9.44 -0.10 -7.67
N ASP A 98 10.37 -0.07 -8.62
CA ASP A 98 11.59 -0.87 -8.58
C ASP A 98 12.45 -0.55 -7.34
N VAL A 99 12.65 0.72 -7.05
CA VAL A 99 13.37 1.16 -5.84
C VAL A 99 12.68 0.65 -4.58
N LEU A 100 11.35 0.74 -4.50
CA LEU A 100 10.59 0.25 -3.35
C LEU A 100 10.77 -1.26 -3.16
N ILE A 101 10.56 -2.04 -4.22
CA ILE A 101 10.67 -3.51 -4.18
C ILE A 101 12.08 -3.93 -3.79
N ARG A 102 13.10 -3.34 -4.40
CA ARG A 102 14.51 -3.65 -4.13
C ARG A 102 14.86 -3.37 -2.67
N LYS A 103 14.47 -2.23 -2.14
CA LYS A 103 14.71 -1.86 -0.74
C LYS A 103 14.02 -2.79 0.26
N LEU A 104 12.82 -3.25 -0.06
CA LEU A 104 12.11 -4.21 0.78
C LEU A 104 12.76 -5.60 0.73
N LYS A 105 13.21 -6.04 -0.45
CA LYS A 105 13.98 -7.30 -0.61
C LYS A 105 15.31 -7.26 0.14
N GLU A 106 16.07 -6.17 0.04
CA GLU A 106 17.32 -5.96 0.78
C GLU A 106 17.13 -6.09 2.30
N LYS A 107 15.96 -5.74 2.81
CA LYS A 107 15.59 -5.87 4.22
C LYS A 107 15.03 -7.24 4.61
N GLY A 108 14.97 -8.18 3.67
CA GLY A 108 14.50 -9.54 3.89
C GLY A 108 12.97 -9.71 3.95
N TYR A 109 12.19 -8.73 3.50
CA TYR A 109 10.74 -8.87 3.43
C TYR A 109 10.33 -9.82 2.30
N ALA A 110 9.42 -10.74 2.60
CA ALA A 110 8.79 -11.63 1.64
C ALA A 110 7.66 -10.91 0.88
N PHE A 111 7.53 -11.24 -0.40
CA PHE A 111 6.40 -10.84 -1.23
C PHE A 111 5.49 -12.04 -1.44
N MET A 112 4.20 -11.83 -1.36
CA MET A 112 3.23 -12.89 -1.53
C MET A 112 1.96 -12.39 -2.21
N THR A 113 1.17 -13.31 -2.72
CA THR A 113 -0.14 -13.00 -3.28
C THR A 113 -1.16 -12.71 -2.18
N TYR A 114 -2.26 -12.05 -2.55
CA TYR A 114 -3.39 -11.84 -1.62
C TYR A 114 -3.95 -13.15 -1.07
N SER A 115 -3.99 -14.20 -1.88
CA SER A 115 -4.49 -15.52 -1.46
C SER A 115 -3.61 -16.15 -0.38
N GLU A 116 -2.29 -16.13 -0.55
CA GLU A 116 -1.33 -16.62 0.45
C GLU A 116 -1.43 -15.81 1.75
N PHE A 117 -1.48 -14.49 1.63
CA PHE A 117 -1.62 -13.61 2.79
C PHE A 117 -2.94 -13.83 3.53
N ALA A 118 -4.05 -13.98 2.79
CA ALA A 118 -5.36 -14.26 3.38
C ALA A 118 -5.38 -15.57 4.17
N GLN A 119 -4.74 -16.63 3.67
CA GLN A 119 -4.62 -17.92 4.38
C GLN A 119 -3.87 -17.76 5.70
N ILE A 120 -2.76 -17.03 5.72
CA ILE A 120 -1.99 -16.74 6.92
C ILE A 120 -2.86 -15.99 7.94
N LYS A 121 -3.56 -14.92 7.50
CA LYS A 121 -4.38 -14.09 8.39
C LYS A 121 -5.61 -14.82 8.93
N LEU A 122 -6.25 -15.64 8.12
CA LEU A 122 -7.35 -16.49 8.58
C LEU A 122 -6.89 -17.53 9.62
N ALA A 123 -5.71 -18.11 9.43
CA ALA A 123 -5.13 -19.04 10.40
C ALA A 123 -4.78 -18.33 11.74
N GLU A 124 -4.29 -17.10 11.68
CA GLU A 124 -4.02 -16.29 12.88
C GLU A 124 -5.31 -15.91 13.63
N LEU A 125 -6.34 -15.47 12.92
CA LEU A 125 -7.62 -15.05 13.50
C LEU A 125 -8.47 -16.20 14.06
N ASN A 126 -8.26 -17.42 13.55
CA ASN A 126 -8.97 -18.62 13.99
C ASN A 126 -8.24 -19.37 15.12
N LYS A 127 -7.05 -18.95 15.54
CA LYS A 127 -6.42 -19.50 16.74
C LYS A 127 -7.25 -19.10 17.96
N PRO A 128 -7.70 -20.05 18.81
CA PRO A 128 -8.31 -19.71 20.06
C PRO A 128 -7.28 -18.93 20.89
N ASP A 129 -7.73 -17.86 21.55
CA ASP A 129 -6.90 -17.13 22.53
C ASP A 129 -6.42 -18.15 23.58
N GLU A 130 -5.18 -18.60 23.46
CA GLU A 130 -4.50 -19.28 24.56
C GLU A 130 -4.29 -18.22 25.66
N LYS A 131 -5.28 -18.16 26.56
CA LYS A 131 -5.16 -17.46 27.82
C LYS A 131 -4.39 -18.29 28.83
#